data_b09f8f09be7c5fdaeb40b6d520f02186
#
_entry.id   b09f8f09be7c5fdaeb40b6d520f02186
#
_cell.length_a   1.000
_cell.length_b   1.000
_cell.length_c   1.000
_cell.angle_alpha   90.00
_cell.angle_beta   90.00
_cell.angle_gamma   90.00
#
_symmetry.space_group_name_H-M   'P 1'
#
loop_
_entity.id
_entity.type
_entity.pdbx_description
1 polymer ?
#
loop_
_entity_poly.entity_id
_entity_poly.type
_entity_poly.pdbx_seq_one_letter_code
_entity_poly.pdbx_strand_id
1 'polypeptide(L)'
;PKSFLDTNGDGVGDLTGVIEKLPYLEQLGVDILWLSPVYPSPMVDNGYDISDYENIDPRFGTLEDMDRLIAEAKKKNISIIMDLVVNHCSDQHAWFRKAIADPKGPYGDYFYLKEGKDGKEPNNWRSYFGGSVWEKLPGQENLYYYHAYAKEQPDLNWENPALREEIYKMVNWWLDR
;
A
#
# COMPACT_ATOMS: atom_id res chain seq x y z
N PRO A 1 8.38 -8.26 6.92
CA PRO A 1 9.79 -8.64 7.14
C PRO A 1 10.52 -7.72 8.11
N LYS A 2 10.09 -6.46 8.29
CA LYS A 2 10.74 -5.38 9.06
C LYS A 2 11.34 -5.82 10.42
N SER A 3 10.67 -6.70 11.16
CA SER A 3 11.11 -7.16 12.49
C SER A 3 11.67 -8.59 12.51
N PHE A 4 11.95 -9.20 11.35
CA PHE A 4 12.28 -10.62 11.27
C PHE A 4 13.80 -10.87 11.31
N LEU A 5 14.52 -10.50 10.26
CA LEU A 5 15.98 -10.59 10.21
C LEU A 5 16.54 -9.47 9.33
N ASP A 6 17.42 -8.67 9.92
CA ASP A 6 18.21 -7.64 9.30
C ASP A 6 19.54 -8.23 8.83
N THR A 7 19.80 -8.23 7.53
CA THR A 7 21.05 -8.79 6.97
C THR A 7 22.09 -7.73 6.61
N ASN A 8 21.69 -6.47 6.51
CA ASN A 8 22.55 -5.37 6.11
C ASN A 8 22.99 -4.47 7.29
N GLY A 9 22.38 -4.65 8.48
CA GLY A 9 22.75 -3.94 9.71
C GLY A 9 22.15 -2.54 9.82
N ASP A 10 21.07 -2.24 9.09
CA ASP A 10 20.40 -0.93 9.11
C ASP A 10 19.28 -0.83 10.19
N GLY A 11 19.03 -1.92 10.91
CA GLY A 11 18.00 -2.02 11.94
C GLY A 11 16.62 -2.42 11.42
N VAL A 12 16.50 -2.75 10.13
CA VAL A 12 15.25 -3.17 9.47
C VAL A 12 15.43 -4.56 8.86
N GLY A 13 14.55 -5.50 9.20
CA GLY A 13 14.54 -6.81 8.57
C GLY A 13 14.19 -6.70 7.08
N ASP A 14 14.80 -7.55 6.25
CA ASP A 14 14.76 -7.47 4.80
C ASP A 14 14.37 -8.82 4.13
N LEU A 15 14.16 -8.81 2.81
CA LEU A 15 13.81 -10.00 2.05
C LEU A 15 14.94 -11.04 2.03
N THR A 16 16.19 -10.61 2.04
CA THR A 16 17.35 -11.50 2.13
C THR A 16 17.32 -12.26 3.46
N GLY A 17 16.96 -11.59 4.57
CA GLY A 17 16.78 -12.23 5.86
C GLY A 17 15.66 -13.28 5.88
N VAL A 18 14.59 -13.03 5.17
CA VAL A 18 13.52 -14.03 4.98
C VAL A 18 14.06 -15.24 4.21
N ILE A 19 14.82 -15.02 3.12
CA ILE A 19 15.42 -16.09 2.32
C ILE A 19 16.38 -16.94 3.17
N GLU A 20 17.24 -16.31 3.96
CA GLU A 20 18.18 -17.02 4.86
C GLU A 20 17.47 -17.89 5.90
N LYS A 21 16.26 -17.51 6.31
CA LYS A 21 15.44 -18.23 7.29
C LYS A 21 14.47 -19.24 6.69
N LEU A 22 14.39 -19.39 5.38
CA LEU A 22 13.53 -20.40 4.75
C LEU A 22 13.81 -21.84 5.27
N PRO A 23 15.07 -22.29 5.48
CA PRO A 23 15.30 -23.61 6.08
C PRO A 23 14.70 -23.76 7.49
N TYR A 24 14.75 -22.72 8.31
CA TYR A 24 14.12 -22.72 9.63
C TYR A 24 12.59 -22.78 9.52
N LEU A 25 11.98 -22.01 8.61
CA LEU A 25 10.54 -22.03 8.40
C LEU A 25 10.05 -23.39 7.87
N GLU A 26 10.82 -24.02 6.99
CA GLU A 26 10.56 -25.39 6.52
C GLU A 26 10.59 -26.41 7.68
N GLN A 27 11.60 -26.36 8.53
CA GLN A 27 11.69 -27.22 9.72
C GLN A 27 10.55 -26.99 10.71
N LEU A 28 10.04 -25.77 10.78
CA LEU A 28 8.89 -25.41 11.61
C LEU A 28 7.55 -25.91 11.02
N GLY A 29 7.55 -26.39 9.78
CA GLY A 29 6.36 -26.89 9.09
C GLY A 29 5.49 -25.79 8.48
N VAL A 30 6.09 -24.68 8.05
CA VAL A 30 5.37 -23.59 7.38
C VAL A 30 5.12 -23.97 5.93
N ASP A 31 3.86 -23.94 5.49
CA ASP A 31 3.43 -24.16 4.11
C ASP A 31 3.18 -22.85 3.36
N ILE A 32 2.78 -21.80 4.09
CA ILE A 32 2.45 -20.49 3.53
C ILE A 32 3.11 -19.40 4.36
N LEU A 33 3.79 -18.48 3.70
CA LEU A 33 4.40 -17.31 4.32
C LEU A 33 3.70 -16.03 3.82
N TRP A 34 2.94 -15.40 4.70
CA TRP A 34 2.39 -14.08 4.44
C TRP A 34 3.42 -13.00 4.79
N LEU A 35 3.61 -12.07 3.88
CA LEU A 35 4.43 -10.88 4.08
C LEU A 35 3.54 -9.68 4.38
N SER A 36 3.79 -8.96 5.49
CA SER A 36 3.27 -7.60 5.64
C SER A 36 3.76 -6.73 4.47
N PRO A 37 3.10 -5.60 4.16
CA PRO A 37 3.44 -4.82 2.97
C PRO A 37 4.92 -4.50 2.84
N VAL A 38 5.48 -4.78 1.66
CA VAL A 38 6.90 -4.56 1.30
C VAL A 38 7.06 -3.53 0.18
N TYR A 39 5.97 -2.94 -0.26
CA TYR A 39 5.94 -1.90 -1.29
C TYR A 39 6.57 -0.59 -0.80
N PRO A 40 7.03 0.30 -1.71
CA PRO A 40 7.42 1.65 -1.36
C PRO A 40 6.33 2.37 -0.56
N SER A 41 6.72 2.93 0.58
CA SER A 41 5.80 3.57 1.53
C SER A 41 6.52 4.64 2.35
N PRO A 42 5.88 5.78 2.65
CA PRO A 42 6.35 6.71 3.68
C PRO A 42 6.38 6.12 5.09
N MET A 43 5.78 4.94 5.32
CA MET A 43 5.73 4.24 6.62
C MET A 43 4.94 4.96 7.72
N VAL A 44 3.97 5.75 7.37
CA VAL A 44 3.04 6.37 8.32
C VAL A 44 2.25 5.29 9.06
N ASP A 45 1.87 4.23 8.36
CA ASP A 45 1.15 3.08 8.89
C ASP A 45 1.87 1.76 8.59
N ASN A 46 3.14 1.65 8.99
CA ASN A 46 3.97 0.43 8.88
C ASN A 46 3.98 -0.24 7.50
N GLY A 47 3.84 0.55 6.42
CA GLY A 47 3.85 0.07 5.04
C GLY A 47 2.47 -0.07 4.41
N TYR A 48 1.38 0.12 5.17
CA TYR A 48 0.03 0.11 4.63
C TYR A 48 -0.36 1.39 3.87
N ASP A 49 0.46 2.44 3.93
CA ASP A 49 0.37 3.66 3.12
C ASP A 49 1.26 3.52 1.87
N ILE A 50 0.75 2.81 0.85
CA ILE A 50 1.52 2.39 -0.32
C ILE A 50 1.62 3.53 -1.33
N SER A 51 2.85 3.89 -1.72
CA SER A 51 3.14 4.93 -2.71
C SER A 51 3.44 4.41 -4.11
N ASP A 52 3.76 3.12 -4.24
CA ASP A 52 4.00 2.43 -5.52
C ASP A 52 3.68 0.94 -5.35
N TYR A 53 2.70 0.43 -6.09
CA TYR A 53 2.26 -0.96 -5.98
C TYR A 53 3.10 -1.96 -6.78
N GLU A 54 3.92 -1.51 -7.71
CA GLU A 54 4.68 -2.36 -8.65
C GLU A 54 6.18 -2.35 -8.36
N ASN A 55 6.55 -2.13 -7.08
CA ASN A 55 7.96 -2.11 -6.66
C ASN A 55 8.12 -2.65 -5.24
N ILE A 56 9.37 -2.84 -4.84
CA ILE A 56 9.77 -3.18 -3.47
C ILE A 56 10.43 -1.95 -2.83
N ASP A 57 10.07 -1.65 -1.59
CA ASP A 57 10.72 -0.58 -0.83
C ASP A 57 12.21 -0.90 -0.63
N PRO A 58 13.12 0.03 -0.95
CA PRO A 58 14.57 -0.19 -0.83
C PRO A 58 15.04 -0.66 0.56
N ARG A 59 14.26 -0.38 1.60
CA ARG A 59 14.56 -0.88 2.95
C ARG A 59 14.42 -2.39 3.06
N PHE A 60 13.60 -3.00 2.24
CA PHE A 60 13.35 -4.45 2.25
C PHE A 60 14.11 -5.20 1.17
N GLY A 61 14.59 -4.51 0.13
CA GLY A 61 15.32 -5.10 -0.99
C GLY A 61 14.84 -4.59 -2.33
N THR A 62 14.92 -5.45 -3.33
CA THR A 62 14.59 -5.15 -4.74
C THR A 62 13.53 -6.12 -5.27
N LEU A 63 13.04 -5.88 -6.49
CA LEU A 63 12.19 -6.84 -7.21
C LEU A 63 12.91 -8.17 -7.44
N GLU A 64 14.20 -8.13 -7.74
CA GLU A 64 15.04 -9.32 -7.91
C GLU A 64 15.15 -10.13 -6.61
N ASP A 65 15.20 -9.46 -5.45
CA ASP A 65 15.17 -10.13 -4.15
C ASP A 65 13.82 -10.82 -3.90
N MET A 66 12.72 -10.18 -4.31
CA MET A 66 11.39 -10.79 -4.24
C MET A 66 11.28 -12.01 -5.16
N ASP A 67 11.73 -11.90 -6.41
CA ASP A 67 11.75 -13.02 -7.36
C ASP A 67 12.60 -14.18 -6.81
N ARG A 68 13.75 -13.88 -6.20
CA ARG A 68 14.60 -14.86 -5.51
C ARG A 68 13.88 -15.50 -4.32
N LEU A 69 13.20 -14.73 -3.49
CA LEU A 69 12.42 -15.24 -2.37
C LEU A 69 11.33 -16.22 -2.84
N ILE A 70 10.57 -15.88 -3.87
CA ILE A 70 9.54 -16.73 -4.44
C ILE A 70 10.15 -18.05 -4.95
N ALA A 71 11.25 -17.96 -5.69
CA ALA A 71 11.93 -19.14 -6.24
C ALA A 71 12.50 -20.07 -5.15
N GLU A 72 13.15 -19.51 -4.12
CA GLU A 72 13.73 -20.29 -3.02
C GLU A 72 12.65 -20.89 -2.09
N ALA A 73 11.58 -20.16 -1.81
CA ALA A 73 10.44 -20.66 -1.05
C ALA A 73 9.75 -21.84 -1.75
N LYS A 74 9.57 -21.74 -3.08
CA LYS A 74 9.00 -22.82 -3.91
C LYS A 74 9.79 -24.13 -3.82
N LYS A 75 11.12 -24.07 -3.75
CA LYS A 75 11.97 -25.26 -3.58
C LYS A 75 11.71 -26.00 -2.25
N LYS A 76 11.15 -25.31 -1.28
CA LYS A 76 10.81 -25.81 0.06
C LYS A 76 9.31 -26.06 0.24
N ASN A 77 8.54 -26.03 -0.83
CA ASN A 77 7.07 -26.13 -0.84
C ASN A 77 6.39 -25.05 0.03
N ILE A 78 7.01 -23.87 0.16
CA ILE A 78 6.43 -22.72 0.86
C ILE A 78 5.88 -21.75 -0.18
N SER A 79 4.59 -21.43 -0.08
CA SER A 79 3.93 -20.41 -0.90
C SER A 79 4.07 -19.03 -0.27
N ILE A 80 4.24 -18.00 -1.09
CA ILE A 80 4.28 -16.60 -0.63
C ILE A 80 2.92 -15.96 -0.84
N ILE A 81 2.40 -15.26 0.17
CA ILE A 81 1.26 -14.37 0.08
C ILE A 81 1.74 -12.94 0.32
N MET A 82 1.46 -12.06 -0.62
CA MET A 82 1.63 -10.63 -0.47
C MET A 82 0.32 -9.98 -0.03
N ASP A 83 0.42 -8.95 0.81
CA ASP A 83 -0.75 -8.20 1.25
C ASP A 83 -1.30 -7.34 0.11
N LEU A 84 -2.58 -7.45 -0.19
CA LEU A 84 -3.27 -6.66 -1.21
C LEU A 84 -3.99 -5.48 -0.56
N VAL A 85 -3.29 -4.37 -0.40
CA VAL A 85 -3.80 -3.16 0.24
C VAL A 85 -4.39 -2.23 -0.80
N VAL A 86 -5.66 -2.41 -1.14
CA VAL A 86 -6.36 -1.67 -2.20
C VAL A 86 -7.62 -0.93 -1.72
N ASN A 87 -7.82 -0.81 -0.41
CA ASN A 87 -8.82 0.09 0.15
C ASN A 87 -8.43 1.56 -0.05
N HIS A 88 -7.17 1.86 0.08
CA HIS A 88 -6.55 3.20 -0.01
C HIS A 88 -5.15 3.10 -0.61
N CYS A 89 -4.58 4.22 -0.95
CA CYS A 89 -3.14 4.34 -1.23
C CYS A 89 -2.53 5.43 -0.36
N SER A 90 -1.21 5.62 -0.43
CA SER A 90 -0.54 6.76 0.21
C SER A 90 -0.96 8.08 -0.45
N ASP A 91 -0.97 9.16 0.32
CA ASP A 91 -1.05 10.53 -0.20
C ASP A 91 0.16 10.89 -1.10
N GLN A 92 1.23 10.09 -1.03
CA GLN A 92 2.42 10.21 -1.89
C GLN A 92 2.30 9.41 -3.20
N HIS A 93 1.25 8.60 -3.37
CA HIS A 93 1.02 7.84 -4.59
C HIS A 93 0.78 8.78 -5.79
N ALA A 94 1.29 8.40 -6.96
CA ALA A 94 1.15 9.21 -8.18
C ALA A 94 -0.30 9.55 -8.54
N TRP A 95 -1.24 8.64 -8.27
CA TRP A 95 -2.66 8.90 -8.50
C TRP A 95 -3.20 10.05 -7.65
N PHE A 96 -2.89 10.07 -6.35
CA PHE A 96 -3.38 11.14 -5.47
C PHE A 96 -2.71 12.48 -5.77
N ARG A 97 -1.42 12.49 -6.09
CA ARG A 97 -0.72 13.71 -6.52
C ARG A 97 -1.31 14.30 -7.80
N LYS A 98 -1.72 13.46 -8.75
CA LYS A 98 -2.43 13.90 -9.96
C LYS A 98 -3.83 14.41 -9.64
N ALA A 99 -4.54 13.78 -8.70
CA ALA A 99 -5.85 14.26 -8.22
C ALA A 99 -5.75 15.63 -7.54
N ILE A 100 -4.70 15.89 -6.76
CA ILE A 100 -4.42 17.20 -6.16
C ILE A 100 -4.19 18.25 -7.26
N ALA A 101 -3.39 17.91 -8.27
CA ALA A 101 -3.04 18.84 -9.36
C ALA A 101 -4.25 19.19 -10.24
N ASP A 102 -5.13 18.24 -10.48
CA ASP A 102 -6.38 18.43 -11.24
C ASP A 102 -7.52 17.57 -10.64
N PRO A 103 -8.24 18.13 -9.64
CA PRO A 103 -9.34 17.40 -8.98
C PRO A 103 -10.54 17.08 -9.88
N LYS A 104 -10.67 17.79 -11.01
CA LYS A 104 -11.74 17.54 -12.02
C LYS A 104 -11.26 16.64 -13.17
N GLY A 105 -10.00 16.31 -13.20
CA GLY A 105 -9.41 15.40 -14.16
C GLY A 105 -9.69 13.93 -13.82
N PRO A 106 -9.21 13.00 -14.66
CA PRO A 106 -9.53 11.58 -14.55
C PRO A 106 -9.07 10.95 -13.22
N TYR A 107 -8.01 11.48 -12.59
CA TYR A 107 -7.50 10.96 -11.31
C TYR A 107 -8.28 11.51 -10.11
N GLY A 108 -9.03 12.62 -10.23
CA GLY A 108 -9.91 13.10 -9.18
C GLY A 108 -10.96 12.05 -8.80
N ASP A 109 -11.52 11.38 -9.80
CA ASP A 109 -12.54 10.35 -9.62
C ASP A 109 -11.97 9.01 -9.08
N TYR A 110 -10.65 8.88 -8.94
CA TYR A 110 -10.04 7.73 -8.27
C TYR A 110 -10.20 7.77 -6.75
N PHE A 111 -10.64 8.92 -6.22
CA PHE A 111 -10.82 9.17 -4.80
C PHE A 111 -12.22 9.71 -4.52
N TYR A 112 -12.69 9.56 -3.30
CA TYR A 112 -13.95 10.17 -2.87
C TYR A 112 -13.69 11.63 -2.51
N LEU A 113 -13.91 12.52 -3.48
CA LEU A 113 -13.82 13.98 -3.29
C LEU A 113 -15.21 14.57 -3.09
N LYS A 114 -15.37 15.45 -2.10
CA LYS A 114 -16.65 16.08 -1.79
C LYS A 114 -16.49 17.51 -1.30
N GLU A 115 -17.38 18.39 -1.77
CA GLU A 115 -17.43 19.75 -1.27
C GLU A 115 -17.91 19.78 0.18
N GLY A 116 -17.30 20.65 0.95
CA GLY A 116 -17.71 20.92 2.32
C GLY A 116 -19.06 21.64 2.37
N LYS A 117 -19.69 21.63 3.52
CA LYS A 117 -20.98 22.26 3.78
C LYS A 117 -20.85 23.36 4.83
N ASP A 118 -21.32 24.57 4.52
CA ASP A 118 -21.31 25.73 5.42
C ASP A 118 -19.90 26.01 6.02
N GLY A 119 -18.85 25.88 5.21
CA GLY A 119 -17.45 26.10 5.62
C GLY A 119 -16.87 25.00 6.50
N LYS A 120 -17.55 23.85 6.61
CA LYS A 120 -17.16 22.66 7.38
C LYS A 120 -17.02 21.44 6.47
N GLU A 121 -16.58 20.35 7.07
CA GLU A 121 -16.51 19.03 6.43
C GLU A 121 -17.87 18.57 5.88
N PRO A 122 -17.91 17.70 4.87
CA PRO A 122 -19.15 17.22 4.24
C PRO A 122 -20.16 16.60 5.23
N ASN A 123 -19.68 15.93 6.26
CA ASN A 123 -20.48 15.33 7.34
C ASN A 123 -19.64 15.07 8.58
N ASN A 124 -20.21 14.47 9.61
CA ASN A 124 -19.58 14.20 10.89
C ASN A 124 -19.03 12.76 11.04
N TRP A 125 -18.75 12.06 9.96
CA TRP A 125 -18.21 10.71 10.02
C TRP A 125 -16.79 10.71 10.61
N ARG A 126 -16.45 9.61 11.27
CA ARG A 126 -15.20 9.49 12.02
C ARG A 126 -14.31 8.37 11.49
N SER A 127 -13.02 8.66 11.42
CA SER A 127 -11.98 7.69 11.05
C SER A 127 -11.84 6.59 12.12
N TYR A 128 -11.43 5.40 11.69
CA TYR A 128 -11.05 4.31 12.59
C TYR A 128 -9.89 4.69 13.52
N PHE A 129 -9.02 5.58 13.10
CA PHE A 129 -7.90 6.08 13.91
C PHE A 129 -8.27 7.33 14.74
N GLY A 130 -9.53 7.75 14.68
CA GLY A 130 -10.03 8.94 15.37
C GLY A 130 -10.01 10.20 14.50
N GLY A 131 -10.73 11.22 14.92
CA GLY A 131 -10.91 12.43 14.11
C GLY A 131 -11.93 12.27 13.00
N SER A 132 -11.94 13.22 12.07
CA SER A 132 -12.81 13.19 10.87
C SER A 132 -12.30 12.17 9.85
N VAL A 133 -13.21 11.66 9.01
CA VAL A 133 -12.83 10.92 7.78
C VAL A 133 -12.54 11.88 6.61
N TRP A 134 -12.71 13.17 6.80
CA TRP A 134 -12.54 14.18 5.77
C TRP A 134 -11.35 15.07 6.07
N GLU A 135 -10.46 15.20 5.10
CA GLU A 135 -9.35 16.15 5.15
C GLU A 135 -9.42 17.07 3.93
N LYS A 136 -9.05 18.34 4.10
CA LYS A 136 -9.02 19.28 2.97
C LYS A 136 -8.04 18.80 1.90
N LEU A 137 -8.49 18.79 0.65
CA LEU A 137 -7.61 18.53 -0.47
C LEU A 137 -6.60 19.69 -0.60
N PRO A 138 -5.30 19.44 -0.62
CA PRO A 138 -4.28 20.48 -0.72
C PRO A 138 -4.56 21.44 -1.90
N GLY A 139 -4.46 22.75 -1.65
CA GLY A 139 -4.73 23.78 -2.66
C GLY A 139 -6.20 24.09 -2.93
N GLN A 140 -7.14 23.43 -2.24
CA GLN A 140 -8.58 23.67 -2.38
C GLN A 140 -9.18 24.27 -1.11
N GLU A 141 -10.04 25.27 -1.23
CA GLU A 141 -10.66 25.93 -0.07
C GLU A 141 -11.80 25.12 0.54
N ASN A 142 -12.61 24.46 -0.30
CA ASN A 142 -13.84 23.79 0.12
C ASN A 142 -14.01 22.40 -0.50
N LEU A 143 -12.92 21.73 -0.89
CA LEU A 143 -12.95 20.36 -1.37
C LEU A 143 -12.20 19.46 -0.40
N TYR A 144 -12.81 18.33 -0.06
CA TYR A 144 -12.29 17.36 0.91
C TYR A 144 -12.14 16.00 0.26
N TYR A 145 -11.16 15.23 0.69
CA TYR A 145 -11.04 13.82 0.36
C TYR A 145 -11.38 12.94 1.56
N TYR A 146 -11.87 11.76 1.27
CA TYR A 146 -12.25 10.76 2.27
C TYR A 146 -11.07 9.85 2.62
N HIS A 147 -10.92 9.56 3.92
CA HIS A 147 -9.99 8.54 4.42
C HIS A 147 -10.60 7.80 5.61
N ALA A 148 -10.77 6.49 5.50
CA ALA A 148 -11.29 5.67 6.59
C ALA A 148 -10.26 5.47 7.72
N TYR A 149 -8.97 5.52 7.39
CA TYR A 149 -7.85 5.31 8.31
C TYR A 149 -7.07 6.62 8.54
N ALA A 150 -5.76 6.65 8.31
CA ALA A 150 -4.98 7.88 8.47
C ALA A 150 -5.28 8.87 7.32
N LYS A 151 -5.11 10.16 7.60
CA LYS A 151 -5.27 11.21 6.56
C LYS A 151 -4.26 11.06 5.41
N GLU A 152 -3.14 10.41 5.66
CA GLU A 152 -2.14 10.05 4.66
C GLU A 152 -2.54 8.83 3.81
N GLN A 153 -3.74 8.27 4.04
CA GLN A 153 -4.27 7.09 3.35
C GLN A 153 -5.63 7.40 2.69
N PRO A 154 -5.66 8.23 1.62
CA PRO A 154 -6.91 8.51 0.89
C PRO A 154 -7.53 7.23 0.34
N ASP A 155 -8.82 7.02 0.61
CA ASP A 155 -9.56 5.86 0.14
C ASP A 155 -9.77 5.89 -1.37
N LEU A 156 -9.64 4.73 -1.98
CA LEU A 156 -9.83 4.53 -3.42
C LEU A 156 -11.30 4.34 -3.76
N ASN A 157 -11.74 5.02 -4.81
CA ASN A 157 -13.12 4.96 -5.31
C ASN A 157 -13.35 3.72 -6.18
N TRP A 158 -13.70 2.60 -5.58
CA TRP A 158 -13.98 1.34 -6.27
C TRP A 158 -15.20 1.38 -7.20
N GLU A 159 -16.02 2.42 -7.17
CA GLU A 159 -17.09 2.62 -8.15
C GLU A 159 -16.53 3.05 -9.52
N ASN A 160 -15.32 3.64 -9.55
CA ASN A 160 -14.67 4.06 -10.80
C ASN A 160 -14.11 2.85 -11.57
N PRO A 161 -14.59 2.56 -12.80
CA PRO A 161 -14.11 1.44 -13.58
C PRO A 161 -12.65 1.57 -14.02
N ALA A 162 -12.17 2.79 -14.30
CA ALA A 162 -10.78 3.00 -14.70
C ALA A 162 -9.81 2.68 -13.56
N LEU A 163 -10.17 3.03 -12.31
CA LEU A 163 -9.40 2.63 -11.14
C LEU A 163 -9.34 1.10 -11.00
N ARG A 164 -10.48 0.42 -11.13
CA ARG A 164 -10.52 -1.05 -11.04
C ARG A 164 -9.60 -1.70 -12.08
N GLU A 165 -9.60 -1.20 -13.31
CA GLU A 165 -8.70 -1.71 -14.36
C GLU A 165 -7.21 -1.53 -14.01
N GLU A 166 -6.83 -0.38 -13.43
CA GLU A 166 -5.44 -0.18 -12.97
C GLU A 166 -5.08 -1.16 -11.85
N ILE A 167 -5.98 -1.39 -10.89
CA ILE A 167 -5.76 -2.36 -9.82
C ILE A 167 -5.65 -3.78 -10.39
N TYR A 168 -6.51 -4.18 -11.34
CA TYR A 168 -6.45 -5.51 -11.95
C TYR A 168 -5.16 -5.72 -12.74
N LYS A 169 -4.66 -4.69 -13.44
CA LYS A 169 -3.35 -4.74 -14.11
C LYS A 169 -2.23 -4.98 -13.11
N MET A 170 -2.23 -4.24 -12.01
CA MET A 170 -1.25 -4.38 -10.94
C MET A 170 -1.30 -5.78 -10.31
N VAL A 171 -2.49 -6.31 -10.01
CA VAL A 171 -2.63 -7.67 -9.47
C VAL A 171 -2.08 -8.71 -10.45
N ASN A 172 -2.43 -8.62 -11.74
CA ASN A 172 -1.90 -9.53 -12.75
C ASN A 172 -0.38 -9.42 -12.89
N TRP A 173 0.16 -8.21 -12.81
CA TRP A 173 1.60 -7.99 -12.86
C TRP A 173 2.35 -8.72 -11.71
N TRP A 174 1.75 -8.80 -10.52
CA TRP A 174 2.29 -9.60 -9.43
C TRP A 174 2.07 -11.11 -9.61
N LEU A 175 0.92 -11.54 -10.15
CA LEU A 175 0.60 -12.95 -10.37
C LEU A 175 1.44 -13.59 -11.48
N ASP A 176 1.96 -12.79 -12.41
CA ASP A 176 2.82 -13.24 -13.50
C ASP A 176 4.28 -13.47 -13.07
N ARG A 177 4.65 -13.14 -11.82
CA ARG A 177 5.97 -13.37 -11.22
C ARG A 177 6.01 -14.70 -10.49
#